data_b131664dba9ec408923f2936430d3321
#
_entry.id   b131664dba9ec408923f2936430d3321
#
_cell.length_a   1.000
_cell.length_b   1.000
_cell.length_c   1.000
_cell.angle_alpha   90.00
_cell.angle_beta   90.00
_cell.angle_gamma   90.00
#
_symmetry.space_group_name_H-M   'P 1'
#
loop_
_entity.id
_entity.type
_entity.pdbx_description
1 polymer ?
#
loop_
_entity_poly.entity_id
_entity_poly.type
_entity_poly.pdbx_seq_one_letter_code
_entity_poly.pdbx_strand_id
1 'polypeptide(L)'
;KLAIVINDSCVIPREVFDEAKRLATAATGIPASHMLMSATHTHSAASSASVFQSEADMEYRAFLAVRIADAVRRAHNQLAAARLGWGKVSVPDQVFNRRWHMAPGTVLKNPFGTLDQVKMNPGVKNPALLKPAGPTDPEVWFFTVQRPNGQHLALLANYSLHYVGGAGGVSADYFGAFSDRIQDLLRADRQDPPFVGFMA
;
A
#
# COMPACT_ATOMS: atom_id res chain seq x y z
N LYS A 1 7.10 -20.01 -8.39
CA LYS A 1 6.07 -18.96 -8.55
C LYS A 1 6.05 -18.10 -7.30
N LEU A 2 5.76 -16.81 -7.46
CA LEU A 2 5.61 -15.79 -6.43
C LEU A 2 4.25 -15.13 -6.62
N ALA A 3 3.56 -14.75 -5.56
CA ALA A 3 2.38 -13.90 -5.59
C ALA A 3 2.61 -12.63 -4.79
N ILE A 4 2.20 -11.47 -5.33
CA ILE A 4 2.19 -10.18 -4.65
C ILE A 4 0.76 -9.67 -4.68
N VAL A 5 0.22 -9.32 -3.50
CA VAL A 5 -1.15 -8.83 -3.34
C VAL A 5 -1.12 -7.55 -2.54
N ILE A 6 -1.73 -6.51 -3.09
CA ILE A 6 -1.94 -5.23 -2.42
C ILE A 6 -3.44 -5.03 -2.25
N ASN A 7 -3.85 -4.64 -1.05
CA ASN A 7 -5.25 -4.47 -0.69
C ASN A 7 -5.52 -3.04 -0.27
N ASP A 8 -6.60 -2.45 -0.78
CA ASP A 8 -7.05 -1.13 -0.35
C ASP A 8 -7.79 -1.23 0.99
N SER A 9 -7.01 -1.29 2.06
CA SER A 9 -7.45 -1.34 3.44
C SER A 9 -6.46 -0.59 4.33
N CYS A 10 -6.91 -0.12 5.50
CA CYS A 10 -6.05 0.59 6.44
C CYS A 10 -5.01 -0.35 7.06
N VAL A 11 -5.47 -1.43 7.67
CA VAL A 11 -4.64 -2.50 8.23
C VAL A 11 -5.38 -3.82 8.03
N ILE A 12 -4.64 -4.89 7.83
CA ILE A 12 -5.19 -6.24 7.73
C ILE A 12 -4.48 -7.12 8.75
N PRO A 13 -5.20 -7.70 9.73
CA PRO A 13 -4.61 -8.59 10.72
C PRO A 13 -3.93 -9.79 10.08
N ARG A 14 -2.87 -10.27 10.72
CA ARG A 14 -2.07 -11.38 10.23
C ARG A 14 -2.90 -12.63 9.96
N GLU A 15 -3.83 -12.95 10.85
CA GLU A 15 -4.69 -14.13 10.74
C GLU A 15 -5.57 -14.12 9.48
N VAL A 16 -5.96 -12.93 8.97
CA VAL A 16 -6.68 -12.80 7.68
C VAL A 16 -5.75 -13.14 6.52
N PHE A 17 -4.52 -12.66 6.54
CA PHE A 17 -3.53 -13.02 5.52
C PHE A 17 -3.11 -14.50 5.61
N ASP A 18 -2.99 -15.05 6.81
CA ASP A 18 -2.63 -16.47 6.98
C ASP A 18 -3.74 -17.37 6.40
N GLU A 19 -5.01 -17.04 6.61
CA GLU A 19 -6.14 -17.75 6.01
C GLU A 19 -6.18 -17.56 4.49
N ALA A 20 -5.99 -16.34 4.00
CA ALA A 20 -5.90 -16.07 2.56
C ALA A 20 -4.77 -16.87 1.88
N LYS A 21 -3.60 -16.95 2.51
CA LYS A 21 -2.47 -17.74 2.03
C LYS A 21 -2.78 -19.23 2.01
N ARG A 22 -3.44 -19.72 3.07
CA ARG A 22 -3.87 -21.14 3.13
C ARG A 22 -4.80 -21.48 1.97
N LEU A 23 -5.82 -20.66 1.74
CA LEU A 23 -6.78 -20.83 0.64
C LEU A 23 -6.11 -20.72 -0.73
N ALA A 24 -5.25 -19.72 -0.90
CA ALA A 24 -4.52 -19.51 -2.16
C ALA A 24 -3.55 -20.67 -2.45
N THR A 25 -2.85 -21.19 -1.43
CA THR A 25 -1.97 -22.36 -1.58
C THR A 25 -2.77 -23.59 -2.03
N ALA A 26 -3.92 -23.85 -1.41
CA ALA A 26 -4.79 -24.95 -1.80
C ALA A 26 -5.27 -24.85 -3.26
N ALA A 27 -5.56 -23.63 -3.73
CA ALA A 27 -6.08 -23.38 -5.06
C ALA A 27 -5.01 -23.33 -6.17
N THR A 28 -3.75 -22.99 -5.84
CA THR A 28 -2.70 -22.68 -6.86
C THR A 28 -1.43 -23.48 -6.71
N GLY A 29 -1.22 -24.13 -5.59
CA GLY A 29 0.04 -24.81 -5.25
C GLY A 29 1.21 -23.85 -4.96
N ILE A 30 1.00 -22.53 -4.91
CA ILE A 30 2.04 -21.57 -4.53
C ILE A 30 2.23 -21.66 -3.00
N PRO A 31 3.45 -21.90 -2.49
CA PRO A 31 3.68 -21.96 -1.05
C PRO A 31 3.35 -20.63 -0.37
N ALA A 32 2.81 -20.66 0.85
CA ALA A 32 2.50 -19.46 1.63
C ALA A 32 3.72 -18.54 1.83
N SER A 33 4.93 -19.11 1.95
CA SER A 33 6.20 -18.37 2.04
C SER A 33 6.57 -17.61 0.76
N HIS A 34 5.92 -17.92 -0.36
CA HIS A 34 6.11 -17.25 -1.65
C HIS A 34 5.01 -16.22 -1.93
N MET A 35 4.25 -15.81 -0.91
CA MET A 35 3.19 -14.82 -1.03
C MET A 35 3.49 -13.59 -0.17
N LEU A 36 3.73 -12.45 -0.82
CA LEU A 36 3.76 -11.14 -0.18
C LEU A 36 2.36 -10.55 -0.24
N MET A 37 1.80 -10.22 0.91
CA MET A 37 0.49 -9.59 1.03
C MET A 37 0.60 -8.35 1.91
N SER A 38 0.04 -7.23 1.45
CA SER A 38 0.13 -5.93 2.11
C SER A 38 -1.18 -5.16 1.97
N ALA A 39 -1.33 -4.13 2.80
CA ALA A 39 -2.39 -3.13 2.71
C ALA A 39 -1.79 -1.78 2.30
N THR A 40 -2.54 -0.99 1.54
CA THR A 40 -2.14 0.37 1.12
C THR A 40 -2.14 1.37 2.28
N HIS A 41 -2.80 1.05 3.37
CA HIS A 41 -3.06 1.93 4.51
C HIS A 41 -4.04 3.06 4.19
N THR A 42 -4.91 2.93 3.17
CA THR A 42 -6.02 3.87 3.00
C THR A 42 -6.90 3.89 4.26
N HIS A 43 -7.26 5.08 4.73
CA HIS A 43 -8.16 5.24 5.88
C HIS A 43 -9.65 5.34 5.49
N SER A 44 -9.96 5.11 4.22
CA SER A 44 -11.32 5.16 3.67
C SER A 44 -11.78 3.79 3.21
N ALA A 45 -11.65 2.78 4.09
CA ALA A 45 -12.05 1.40 3.85
C ALA A 45 -12.79 0.82 5.05
N ALA A 46 -13.48 -0.32 4.86
CA ALA A 46 -14.10 -1.06 5.95
C ALA A 46 -13.02 -1.52 6.95
N SER A 47 -13.37 -1.52 8.24
CA SER A 47 -12.42 -1.86 9.31
C SER A 47 -12.24 -3.36 9.42
N SER A 48 -11.05 -3.85 9.10
CA SER A 48 -10.69 -5.26 9.30
C SER A 48 -9.97 -5.54 10.62
N ALA A 49 -9.70 -4.50 11.43
CA ALA A 49 -9.01 -4.61 12.71
C ALA A 49 -9.64 -3.70 13.75
N SER A 50 -9.68 -4.14 15.00
CA SER A 50 -10.10 -3.30 16.13
C SER A 50 -8.92 -2.44 16.58
N VAL A 51 -8.84 -1.22 16.06
CA VAL A 51 -7.78 -0.25 16.34
C VAL A 51 -8.36 1.17 16.42
N PHE A 52 -7.70 2.05 17.15
CA PHE A 52 -8.05 3.46 17.24
C PHE A 52 -9.54 3.74 17.56
N GLN A 53 -10.11 3.02 18.50
CA GLN A 53 -11.52 3.12 18.92
C GLN A 53 -12.54 2.69 17.86
N SER A 54 -12.08 1.99 16.81
CA SER A 54 -12.92 1.31 15.83
C SER A 54 -12.96 -0.18 16.12
N GLU A 55 -14.10 -0.80 15.89
CA GLU A 55 -14.25 -2.26 15.96
C GLU A 55 -14.14 -2.87 14.56
N ALA A 56 -13.58 -4.08 14.51
CA ALA A 56 -13.49 -4.83 13.27
C ALA A 56 -14.88 -5.33 12.84
N ASP A 57 -15.17 -5.19 11.57
CA ASP A 57 -16.26 -5.89 10.90
C ASP A 57 -15.85 -7.35 10.65
N MET A 58 -16.42 -8.26 11.41
CA MET A 58 -16.05 -9.68 11.36
C MET A 58 -16.54 -10.38 10.09
N GLU A 59 -17.67 -9.95 9.52
CA GLU A 59 -18.16 -10.45 8.22
C GLU A 59 -17.23 -10.01 7.09
N TYR A 60 -16.81 -8.73 7.12
CA TYR A 60 -15.84 -8.22 6.18
C TYR A 60 -14.49 -8.96 6.27
N ARG A 61 -14.00 -9.28 7.46
CA ARG A 61 -12.75 -10.06 7.62
C ARG A 61 -12.83 -11.42 6.95
N ALA A 62 -13.93 -12.15 7.17
CA ALA A 62 -14.13 -13.46 6.55
C ALA A 62 -14.22 -13.36 5.02
N PHE A 63 -14.97 -12.38 4.51
CA PHE A 63 -15.07 -12.07 3.10
C PHE A 63 -13.70 -11.73 2.50
N LEU A 64 -12.92 -10.88 3.18
CA LEU A 64 -11.63 -10.38 2.71
C LEU A 64 -10.63 -11.51 2.45
N ALA A 65 -10.49 -12.46 3.39
CA ALA A 65 -9.57 -13.59 3.23
C ALA A 65 -9.87 -14.41 1.96
N VAL A 66 -11.15 -14.66 1.69
CA VAL A 66 -11.59 -15.38 0.49
C VAL A 66 -11.29 -14.57 -0.77
N ARG A 67 -11.58 -13.26 -0.79
CA ARG A 67 -11.35 -12.42 -1.97
C ARG A 67 -9.87 -12.24 -2.30
N ILE A 68 -9.02 -12.16 -1.28
CA ILE A 68 -7.56 -12.15 -1.47
C ILE A 68 -7.11 -13.45 -2.15
N ALA A 69 -7.56 -14.59 -1.65
CA ALA A 69 -7.24 -15.89 -2.27
C ALA A 69 -7.76 -16.02 -3.71
N ASP A 70 -8.97 -15.52 -3.98
CA ASP A 70 -9.54 -15.50 -5.33
C ASP A 70 -8.71 -14.64 -6.29
N ALA A 71 -8.20 -13.49 -5.82
CA ALA A 71 -7.32 -12.65 -6.64
C ALA A 71 -6.04 -13.38 -7.03
N VAL A 72 -5.41 -14.08 -6.07
CA VAL A 72 -4.22 -14.93 -6.36
C VAL A 72 -4.56 -16.04 -7.35
N ARG A 73 -5.68 -16.74 -7.16
CA ARG A 73 -6.13 -17.81 -8.06
C ARG A 73 -6.37 -17.27 -9.47
N ARG A 74 -7.05 -16.12 -9.59
CA ARG A 74 -7.29 -15.47 -10.89
C ARG A 74 -6.00 -15.11 -11.60
N ALA A 75 -5.07 -14.48 -10.92
CA ALA A 75 -3.75 -14.14 -11.48
C ALA A 75 -2.97 -15.40 -11.88
N HIS A 76 -3.02 -16.45 -11.04
CA HIS A 76 -2.38 -17.73 -11.34
C HIS A 76 -2.93 -18.37 -12.62
N ASN A 77 -4.23 -18.35 -12.84
CA ASN A 77 -4.88 -18.92 -14.02
C ASN A 77 -4.58 -18.14 -15.31
N GLN A 78 -4.11 -16.90 -15.18
CA GLN A 78 -3.75 -16.03 -16.32
C GLN A 78 -2.24 -15.93 -16.55
N LEU A 79 -1.44 -16.82 -15.95
CA LEU A 79 0.00 -16.82 -16.15
C LEU A 79 0.35 -17.04 -17.64
N ALA A 80 1.22 -16.18 -18.13
CA ALA A 80 1.74 -16.24 -19.50
C ALA A 80 3.24 -15.92 -19.50
N ALA A 81 3.90 -16.26 -20.61
CA ALA A 81 5.30 -15.84 -20.81
C ALA A 81 5.38 -14.31 -20.81
N ALA A 82 6.32 -13.77 -20.06
CA ALA A 82 6.49 -12.33 -19.89
C ALA A 82 7.96 -11.95 -19.72
N ARG A 83 8.23 -10.68 -19.99
CA ARG A 83 9.48 -10.00 -19.65
C ARG A 83 9.25 -9.16 -18.40
N LEU A 84 10.27 -9.09 -17.55
CA LEU A 84 10.27 -8.29 -16.35
C LEU A 84 11.23 -7.13 -16.52
N GLY A 85 10.82 -5.95 -16.05
CA GLY A 85 11.63 -4.75 -15.99
C GLY A 85 11.42 -4.04 -14.65
N TRP A 86 12.38 -3.23 -14.25
CA TRP A 86 12.28 -2.40 -13.05
C TRP A 86 13.02 -1.09 -13.25
N GLY A 87 12.67 -0.11 -12.46
CA GLY A 87 13.31 1.19 -12.46
C GLY A 87 12.88 2.02 -11.27
N LYS A 88 13.33 3.26 -11.25
CA LYS A 88 12.93 4.22 -10.23
C LYS A 88 12.92 5.63 -10.80
N VAL A 89 12.17 6.52 -10.14
CA VAL A 89 12.15 7.95 -10.40
C VAL A 89 12.08 8.69 -9.07
N SER A 90 12.81 9.80 -8.95
CA SER A 90 12.79 10.62 -7.73
C SER A 90 11.65 11.64 -7.77
N VAL A 91 10.82 11.66 -6.72
CA VAL A 91 9.67 12.58 -6.55
C VAL A 91 9.75 13.20 -5.14
N PRO A 92 10.70 14.12 -4.89
CA PRO A 92 10.97 14.64 -3.55
C PRO A 92 9.86 15.57 -3.01
N ASP A 93 9.07 16.19 -3.87
CA ASP A 93 8.13 17.24 -3.49
C ASP A 93 6.87 16.71 -2.79
N GLN A 94 6.68 15.41 -2.74
CA GLN A 94 5.49 14.79 -2.15
C GLN A 94 5.76 14.07 -0.83
N VAL A 95 7.04 13.88 -0.44
CA VAL A 95 7.41 13.16 0.77
C VAL A 95 7.96 14.09 1.85
N PHE A 96 7.43 13.96 3.06
CA PHE A 96 7.78 14.80 4.20
C PHE A 96 7.99 13.94 5.44
N ASN A 97 9.04 14.26 6.22
CA ASN A 97 9.21 13.62 7.52
C ASN A 97 8.18 14.20 8.51
N ARG A 98 7.37 13.34 9.11
CA ARG A 98 6.31 13.73 10.06
C ARG A 98 6.84 14.09 11.45
N ARG A 99 8.12 13.80 11.73
CA ARG A 99 8.75 14.09 13.02
C ARG A 99 9.67 15.30 12.87
N TRP A 100 9.56 16.23 13.81
CA TRP A 100 10.30 17.47 13.79
C TRP A 100 10.94 17.76 15.13
N HIS A 101 12.19 18.25 15.12
CA HIS A 101 12.76 18.91 16.27
C HIS A 101 12.05 20.23 16.50
N MET A 102 11.74 20.51 17.76
CA MET A 102 10.93 21.68 18.17
C MET A 102 11.80 22.71 18.86
N ALA A 103 11.40 23.97 18.82
CA ALA A 103 12.05 25.07 19.52
C ALA A 103 12.08 24.83 21.05
N PRO A 104 13.13 25.34 21.76
CA PRO A 104 13.18 25.26 23.21
C PRO A 104 11.91 25.78 23.87
N GLY A 105 11.46 25.14 24.95
CA GLY A 105 10.25 25.51 25.67
C GLY A 105 8.95 24.89 25.10
N THR A 106 9.01 24.25 23.93
CA THR A 106 7.86 23.48 23.38
C THR A 106 8.00 22.00 23.69
N VAL A 107 8.45 21.70 24.89
CA VAL A 107 8.81 20.36 25.33
C VAL A 107 7.57 19.52 25.54
N LEU A 108 7.61 18.30 24.99
CA LEU A 108 6.52 17.37 25.01
C LEU A 108 6.82 16.26 26.02
N LYS A 109 5.85 16.00 26.89
CA LYS A 109 5.85 14.77 27.69
C LYS A 109 5.27 13.63 26.85
N ASN A 110 5.97 12.53 26.84
CA ASN A 110 5.45 11.29 26.29
C ASN A 110 4.54 10.57 27.30
N PRO A 111 3.83 9.50 26.91
CA PRO A 111 2.97 8.74 27.83
C PRO A 111 3.69 8.13 29.04
N PHE A 112 5.02 8.02 29.00
CA PHE A 112 5.85 7.48 30.06
C PHE A 112 6.38 8.55 31.05
N GLY A 113 6.00 9.81 30.84
CA GLY A 113 6.36 10.94 31.70
C GLY A 113 7.72 11.56 31.44
N THR A 114 8.47 11.07 30.45
CA THR A 114 9.74 11.67 29.99
C THR A 114 9.49 12.71 28.90
N LEU A 115 10.52 13.50 28.59
CA LEU A 115 10.43 14.52 27.54
C LEU A 115 10.87 13.93 26.20
N ASP A 116 10.07 14.15 25.16
CA ASP A 116 10.45 13.80 23.80
C ASP A 116 11.37 14.86 23.21
N GLN A 117 12.30 14.43 22.35
CA GLN A 117 13.17 15.35 21.61
C GLN A 117 12.52 15.86 20.31
N VAL A 118 11.52 15.13 19.82
CA VAL A 118 10.84 15.41 18.56
C VAL A 118 9.32 15.31 18.76
N LYS A 119 8.59 16.06 17.94
CA LYS A 119 7.13 15.95 17.87
C LYS A 119 6.71 15.30 16.56
N MET A 120 5.84 14.32 16.63
CA MET A 120 5.17 13.73 15.47
C MET A 120 3.92 14.57 15.12
N ASN A 121 3.71 14.84 13.85
CA ASN A 121 2.60 15.64 13.32
C ASN A 121 2.45 17.01 14.04
N PRO A 122 3.48 17.85 14.06
CA PRO A 122 3.46 19.08 14.85
C PRO A 122 2.54 20.16 14.30
N GLY A 123 1.87 19.94 13.19
CA GLY A 123 1.04 20.90 12.48
C GLY A 123 1.80 21.66 11.39
N VAL A 124 1.07 21.97 10.31
CA VAL A 124 1.60 22.72 9.17
C VAL A 124 1.86 24.17 9.58
N LYS A 125 3.01 24.73 9.16
CA LYS A 125 3.39 26.13 9.45
C LYS A 125 3.47 26.45 10.95
N ASN A 126 3.69 25.47 11.81
CA ASN A 126 3.89 25.70 13.24
C ASN A 126 5.21 26.50 13.44
N PRO A 127 5.17 27.69 14.08
CA PRO A 127 6.36 28.53 14.23
C PRO A 127 7.44 27.93 15.14
N ALA A 128 7.12 26.88 15.89
CA ALA A 128 8.07 26.18 16.73
C ALA A 128 8.87 25.07 15.99
N LEU A 129 8.64 24.86 14.70
CA LEU A 129 9.39 23.89 13.89
C LEU A 129 10.84 24.37 13.69
N LEU A 130 11.83 23.51 13.99
CA LEU A 130 13.24 23.82 13.72
C LEU A 130 13.73 23.09 12.46
N LYS A 131 13.62 21.76 12.44
CA LYS A 131 14.07 20.93 11.32
C LYS A 131 13.41 19.56 11.36
N PRO A 132 13.29 18.88 10.22
CA PRO A 132 12.88 17.47 10.20
C PRO A 132 13.81 16.61 11.06
N ALA A 133 13.28 15.60 11.71
CA ALA A 133 14.02 14.70 12.59
C ALA A 133 14.80 13.59 11.86
N GLY A 134 14.62 13.47 10.55
CA GLY A 134 15.30 12.48 9.74
C GLY A 134 15.11 12.74 8.24
N PRO A 135 15.70 11.91 7.39
CA PRO A 135 15.56 11.99 5.95
C PRO A 135 14.16 11.54 5.49
N THR A 136 13.90 11.75 4.22
CA THR A 136 12.80 11.12 3.46
C THR A 136 13.39 10.21 2.38
N ASP A 137 12.60 9.26 1.89
CA ASP A 137 12.91 8.49 0.70
C ASP A 137 12.03 9.01 -0.46
N PRO A 138 12.59 9.77 -1.41
CA PRO A 138 11.84 10.34 -2.52
C PRO A 138 11.68 9.39 -3.70
N GLU A 139 12.23 8.18 -3.63
CA GLU A 139 12.28 7.28 -4.76
C GLU A 139 10.96 6.52 -4.93
N VAL A 140 10.34 6.66 -6.09
CA VAL A 140 9.27 5.76 -6.55
C VAL A 140 9.92 4.63 -7.31
N TRP A 141 9.97 3.46 -6.71
CA TRP A 141 10.42 2.25 -7.37
C TRP A 141 9.26 1.60 -8.11
N PHE A 142 9.54 1.01 -9.26
CA PHE A 142 8.53 0.25 -9.98
C PHE A 142 9.08 -1.03 -10.62
N PHE A 143 8.17 -1.97 -10.77
CA PHE A 143 8.38 -3.24 -11.43
C PHE A 143 7.29 -3.43 -12.48
N THR A 144 7.67 -3.77 -13.70
CA THR A 144 6.74 -3.92 -14.82
C THR A 144 6.80 -5.31 -15.42
N VAL A 145 5.66 -5.77 -15.91
CA VAL A 145 5.49 -7.06 -16.58
C VAL A 145 4.89 -6.82 -17.95
N GLN A 146 5.56 -7.32 -19.00
CA GLN A 146 5.12 -7.19 -20.38
C GLN A 146 5.17 -8.53 -21.09
N ARG A 147 4.24 -8.76 -22.00
CA ARG A 147 4.34 -9.86 -22.96
C ARG A 147 5.53 -9.66 -23.90
N PRO A 148 6.04 -10.74 -24.57
CA PRO A 148 7.10 -10.62 -25.57
C PRO A 148 6.78 -9.64 -26.72
N ASN A 149 5.50 -9.45 -27.04
CA ASN A 149 5.02 -8.51 -28.08
C ASN A 149 4.91 -7.05 -27.59
N GLY A 150 5.30 -6.77 -26.33
CA GLY A 150 5.26 -5.42 -25.76
C GLY A 150 3.95 -5.04 -25.05
N GLN A 151 2.93 -5.89 -25.05
CA GLN A 151 1.68 -5.64 -24.32
C GLN A 151 1.95 -5.58 -22.82
N HIS A 152 1.54 -4.49 -22.17
CA HIS A 152 1.63 -4.33 -20.72
C HIS A 152 0.63 -5.26 -20.01
N LEU A 153 1.11 -6.02 -19.03
CA LEU A 153 0.29 -6.92 -18.20
C LEU A 153 0.10 -6.37 -16.79
N ALA A 154 1.20 -5.86 -16.20
CA ALA A 154 1.13 -5.31 -14.85
C ALA A 154 2.24 -4.29 -14.60
N LEU A 155 1.98 -3.38 -13.66
CA LEU A 155 2.98 -2.51 -13.05
C LEU A 155 2.69 -2.39 -11.56
N LEU A 156 3.68 -2.73 -10.74
CA LEU A 156 3.71 -2.45 -9.31
C LEU A 156 4.66 -1.28 -9.06
N ALA A 157 4.20 -0.27 -8.34
CA ALA A 157 5.05 0.80 -7.81
C ALA A 157 5.07 0.75 -6.27
N ASN A 158 6.15 1.28 -5.69
CA ASN A 158 6.27 1.51 -4.25
C ASN A 158 6.78 2.91 -4.00
N TYR A 159 6.18 3.62 -3.04
CA TYR A 159 6.55 4.97 -2.67
C TYR A 159 6.37 5.19 -1.17
N SER A 160 7.37 5.80 -0.53
CA SER A 160 7.35 6.07 0.91
C SER A 160 6.45 7.25 1.29
N LEU A 161 5.22 7.26 0.75
CA LEU A 161 4.20 8.28 0.99
C LEU A 161 3.01 7.67 1.73
N HIS A 162 2.66 8.26 2.85
CA HIS A 162 1.46 7.89 3.61
C HIS A 162 0.19 8.25 2.83
N TYR A 163 -0.95 7.61 3.13
CA TYR A 163 -2.25 8.00 2.54
C TYR A 163 -2.49 9.51 2.68
N VAL A 164 -3.21 10.09 1.72
CA VAL A 164 -3.50 11.53 1.72
C VAL A 164 -4.72 11.85 2.57
N GLY A 165 -5.78 11.06 2.45
CA GLY A 165 -7.02 11.24 3.19
C GLY A 165 -7.97 12.26 2.55
N GLY A 166 -9.04 12.59 3.29
CA GLY A 166 -10.01 13.59 2.88
C GLY A 166 -11.12 13.10 1.94
N ALA A 167 -11.05 11.88 1.44
CA ALA A 167 -12.14 11.27 0.71
C ALA A 167 -13.23 10.78 1.67
N GLY A 168 -14.47 11.16 1.45
CA GLY A 168 -15.62 10.59 2.17
C GLY A 168 -15.97 9.19 1.66
N GLY A 169 -16.51 8.33 2.55
CA GLY A 169 -16.93 6.98 2.19
C GLY A 169 -15.77 6.02 1.93
N VAL A 170 -15.90 5.16 0.92
CA VAL A 170 -14.87 4.18 0.52
C VAL A 170 -14.01 4.75 -0.59
N SER A 171 -12.69 4.71 -0.41
CA SER A 171 -11.73 5.22 -1.38
C SER A 171 -10.40 4.47 -1.28
N ALA A 172 -9.82 4.13 -2.43
CA ALA A 172 -8.46 3.61 -2.51
C ALA A 172 -7.39 4.71 -2.41
N ASP A 173 -7.77 5.96 -2.09
CA ASP A 173 -6.87 7.11 -1.96
C ASP A 173 -6.02 7.33 -3.24
N TYR A 174 -4.82 7.90 -3.14
CA TYR A 174 -3.94 8.11 -4.30
C TYR A 174 -3.48 6.78 -4.94
N PHE A 175 -3.54 5.67 -4.23
CA PHE A 175 -3.21 4.34 -4.75
C PHE A 175 -4.16 3.94 -5.89
N GLY A 176 -5.47 4.17 -5.71
CA GLY A 176 -6.46 3.96 -6.77
C GLY A 176 -6.29 4.93 -7.93
N ALA A 177 -6.06 6.22 -7.62
CA ALA A 177 -5.80 7.22 -8.65
C ALA A 177 -4.55 6.88 -9.49
N PHE A 178 -3.51 6.33 -8.85
CA PHE A 178 -2.34 5.81 -9.57
C PHE A 178 -2.72 4.65 -10.49
N SER A 179 -3.48 3.67 -9.98
CA SER A 179 -3.89 2.49 -10.76
C SER A 179 -4.64 2.88 -12.04
N ASP A 180 -5.57 3.80 -11.95
CA ASP A 180 -6.31 4.30 -13.09
C ASP A 180 -5.41 5.09 -14.05
N ARG A 181 -4.64 6.03 -13.51
CA ARG A 181 -3.83 6.93 -14.31
C ARG A 181 -2.69 6.24 -15.04
N ILE A 182 -2.01 5.29 -14.40
CA ILE A 182 -0.90 4.56 -15.04
C ILE A 182 -1.40 3.70 -16.20
N GLN A 183 -2.59 3.13 -16.08
CA GLN A 183 -3.24 2.36 -17.13
C GLN A 183 -3.51 3.22 -18.37
N ASP A 184 -4.04 4.44 -18.17
CA ASP A 184 -4.30 5.38 -19.26
C ASP A 184 -3.00 5.84 -19.93
N LEU A 185 -1.98 6.18 -19.13
CA LEU A 185 -0.68 6.64 -19.62
C LEU A 185 0.04 5.57 -20.46
N LEU A 186 -0.05 4.32 -20.06
CA LEU A 186 0.52 3.19 -20.79
C LEU A 186 -0.36 2.74 -21.95
N ARG A 187 -1.57 3.27 -22.11
CA ARG A 187 -2.59 2.80 -23.06
C ARG A 187 -2.80 1.29 -22.96
N ALA A 188 -2.80 0.80 -21.71
CA ALA A 188 -2.88 -0.63 -21.44
C ALA A 188 -4.29 -1.14 -21.62
N ASP A 189 -4.42 -2.40 -22.08
CA ASP A 189 -5.71 -3.03 -22.26
C ASP A 189 -6.41 -3.28 -20.92
N ARG A 190 -7.70 -2.94 -20.83
CA ARG A 190 -8.53 -3.16 -19.65
C ARG A 190 -9.31 -4.47 -19.69
N GLN A 191 -9.31 -5.19 -20.78
CA GLN A 191 -10.23 -6.29 -20.99
C GLN A 191 -9.62 -7.68 -21.14
N ASP A 192 -8.58 -7.88 -21.97
CA ASP A 192 -8.09 -9.23 -22.26
C ASP A 192 -6.58 -9.34 -22.52
N PRO A 193 -5.81 -9.81 -21.57
CA PRO A 193 -6.10 -9.82 -20.13
C PRO A 193 -6.10 -8.40 -19.58
N PRO A 194 -6.85 -8.10 -18.54
CA PRO A 194 -6.85 -6.75 -17.98
C PRO A 194 -5.46 -6.42 -17.43
N PHE A 195 -4.97 -5.24 -17.77
CA PHE A 195 -3.77 -4.69 -17.14
C PHE A 195 -4.03 -4.45 -15.66
N VAL A 196 -3.03 -4.71 -14.83
CA VAL A 196 -3.09 -4.48 -13.39
C VAL A 196 -2.02 -3.47 -12.98
N GLY A 197 -2.45 -2.23 -12.72
CA GLY A 197 -1.61 -1.21 -12.12
C GLY A 197 -1.92 -1.08 -10.63
N PHE A 198 -0.89 -1.10 -9.75
CA PHE A 198 -1.08 -0.92 -8.32
C PHE A 198 0.15 -0.31 -7.66
N MET A 199 -0.07 0.37 -6.52
CA MET A 199 0.98 1.00 -5.74
C MET A 199 0.90 0.55 -4.28
N ALA A 200 2.05 0.39 -3.62
CA ALA A 200 2.21 0.05 -2.21
C ALA A 200 3.13 1.04 -1.50
#